data_b1b902bcba1fd7a1278381d51b18e100
#
_entry.id   b1b902bcba1fd7a1278381d51b18e100
#
_cell.length_a   1.000
_cell.length_b   1.000
_cell.length_c   1.000
_cell.angle_alpha   90.00
_cell.angle_beta   90.00
_cell.angle_gamma   90.00
#
_symmetry.space_group_name_H-M   'P 1'
#
loop_
_entity.id
_entity.type
_entity.pdbx_description
1 polymer ?
#
loop_
_entity_poly.entity_id
_entity_poly.type
_entity_poly.pdbx_seq_one_letter_code
_entity_poly.pdbx_strand_id
1 'polypeptide(L)'
;VGENGSFLIGLSRRAQRSLTLRLLYPDGEVRQETFSITQRDYDIQRIDGLPAGQVSPSDTDLARIRRDSAAIKKARQVKTDTPLFEGDFIWPVTGIITGVYGSQRILNGEARSPHLGADIAADEGTPIRAPADGRVVLADDEMFFTGKTLLIDHGHGLVSVYAHMSALDVVEGAWVAK
;
A
#
# COMPACT_ATOMS: atom_id res chain seq x y z
N VAL A 1 -11.74 -7.84 -13.95
CA VAL A 1 -12.97 -7.10 -14.31
C VAL A 1 -14.12 -7.78 -13.60
N GLY A 2 -14.93 -7.04 -12.85
CA GLY A 2 -16.11 -7.57 -12.17
C GLY A 2 -17.18 -8.06 -13.15
N GLU A 3 -18.16 -8.84 -12.65
CA GLU A 3 -19.27 -9.36 -13.47
C GLU A 3 -20.07 -8.24 -14.15
N ASN A 4 -20.16 -7.07 -13.51
CA ASN A 4 -20.80 -5.87 -14.04
C ASN A 4 -19.89 -5.00 -14.94
N GLY A 5 -18.68 -5.48 -15.29
CA GLY A 5 -17.70 -4.75 -16.07
C GLY A 5 -16.85 -3.74 -15.30
N SER A 6 -17.01 -3.62 -13.97
CA SER A 6 -16.20 -2.70 -13.15
C SER A 6 -14.75 -3.20 -13.01
N PHE A 7 -13.82 -2.27 -12.92
CA PHE A 7 -12.41 -2.54 -12.64
C PHE A 7 -11.75 -1.35 -11.94
N LEU A 8 -10.62 -1.59 -11.29
CA LEU A 8 -9.82 -0.58 -10.62
C LEU A 8 -8.52 -0.32 -11.37
N ILE A 9 -8.12 0.95 -11.40
CA ILE A 9 -6.83 1.37 -11.92
C ILE A 9 -6.09 2.14 -10.83
N GLY A 10 -4.93 1.63 -10.44
CA GLY A 10 -4.03 2.33 -9.54
C GLY A 10 -3.11 3.28 -10.29
N LEU A 11 -3.10 4.55 -9.92
CA LEU A 11 -2.16 5.54 -10.45
C LEU A 11 -0.98 5.70 -9.50
N SER A 12 0.22 5.58 -10.04
CA SER A 12 1.43 5.82 -9.24
C SER A 12 1.64 7.31 -8.98
N ARG A 13 2.46 7.63 -7.96
CA ARG A 13 2.93 9.00 -7.69
C ARG A 13 3.56 9.68 -8.92
N ARG A 14 4.10 8.89 -9.86
CA ARG A 14 4.75 9.35 -11.09
C ARG A 14 3.86 9.16 -12.32
N ALA A 15 2.55 9.01 -12.15
CA ALA A 15 1.64 8.89 -13.28
C ALA A 15 1.82 10.06 -14.25
N GLN A 16 1.78 9.77 -15.52
CA GLN A 16 1.87 10.79 -16.58
C GLN A 16 0.59 11.63 -16.59
N ARG A 17 0.63 12.79 -17.27
CA ARG A 17 -0.52 13.70 -17.37
C ARG A 17 -1.72 13.13 -18.12
N SER A 18 -1.51 12.03 -18.83
CA SER A 18 -2.58 11.33 -19.53
C SER A 18 -2.42 9.82 -19.34
N LEU A 19 -3.55 9.13 -19.29
CA LEU A 19 -3.65 7.67 -19.27
C LEU A 19 -4.58 7.25 -20.40
N THR A 20 -4.12 6.39 -21.30
CA THR A 20 -4.97 5.78 -22.32
C THR A 20 -5.26 4.35 -21.92
N LEU A 21 -6.55 4.03 -21.76
CA LEU A 21 -7.05 2.69 -21.55
C LEU A 21 -7.39 2.05 -22.89
N ARG A 22 -6.96 0.82 -23.05
CA ARG A 22 -7.40 -0.02 -24.16
C ARG A 22 -8.33 -1.09 -23.60
N LEU A 23 -9.59 -0.99 -23.95
CA LEU A 23 -10.64 -1.91 -23.54
C LEU A 23 -10.85 -2.94 -24.67
N LEU A 24 -10.65 -4.22 -24.35
CA LEU A 24 -10.91 -5.32 -25.25
C LEU A 24 -12.22 -6.00 -24.80
N TYR A 25 -13.23 -5.94 -25.62
CA TYR A 25 -14.52 -6.55 -25.36
C TYR A 25 -14.55 -8.03 -25.78
N PRO A 26 -15.46 -8.86 -25.22
CA PRO A 26 -15.56 -10.28 -25.54
C PRO A 26 -15.87 -10.58 -27.01
N ASP A 27 -16.52 -9.66 -27.71
CA ASP A 27 -16.83 -9.73 -29.16
C ASP A 27 -15.63 -9.35 -30.05
N GLY A 28 -14.48 -8.99 -29.44
CA GLY A 28 -13.28 -8.57 -30.14
C GLY A 28 -13.22 -7.07 -30.45
N GLU A 29 -14.26 -6.31 -30.12
CA GLU A 29 -14.20 -4.84 -30.24
C GLU A 29 -13.09 -4.27 -29.34
N VAL A 30 -12.37 -3.29 -29.84
CA VAL A 30 -11.34 -2.57 -29.09
C VAL A 30 -11.71 -1.10 -29.04
N ARG A 31 -11.88 -0.57 -27.81
CA ARG A 31 -12.04 0.86 -27.58
C ARG A 31 -10.83 1.44 -26.86
N GLN A 32 -10.53 2.69 -27.15
CA GLN A 32 -9.49 3.44 -26.47
C GLN A 32 -10.11 4.70 -25.85
N GLU A 33 -9.86 4.86 -24.56
CA GLU A 33 -10.31 6.02 -23.79
C GLU A 33 -9.11 6.69 -23.17
N THR A 34 -8.99 8.01 -23.34
CA THR A 34 -7.87 8.79 -22.78
C THR A 34 -8.36 9.73 -21.69
N PHE A 35 -7.75 9.61 -20.53
CA PHE A 35 -8.06 10.39 -19.34
C PHE A 35 -6.94 11.37 -19.02
N SER A 36 -7.29 12.61 -18.71
CA SER A 36 -6.35 13.59 -18.17
C SER A 36 -6.11 13.34 -16.70
N ILE A 37 -4.84 13.29 -16.28
CA ILE A 37 -4.44 13.06 -14.89
C ILE A 37 -3.93 14.37 -14.31
N THR A 38 -4.63 14.88 -13.30
CA THR A 38 -4.20 16.07 -12.56
C THR A 38 -2.91 15.76 -11.80
N GLN A 39 -1.87 16.52 -12.08
CA GLN A 39 -0.59 16.38 -11.39
C GLN A 39 -0.71 16.96 -9.98
N ARG A 40 -0.05 16.32 -9.02
CA ARG A 40 0.02 16.78 -7.63
C ARG A 40 1.45 17.09 -7.27
N ASP A 41 1.64 18.18 -6.56
CA ASP A 41 2.90 18.46 -5.86
C ASP A 41 2.91 17.70 -4.54
N TYR A 42 4.09 17.21 -4.17
CA TYR A 42 4.29 16.42 -2.96
C TYR A 42 5.37 17.06 -2.09
N ASP A 43 5.15 17.04 -0.79
CA ASP A 43 6.11 17.57 0.17
C ASP A 43 7.43 16.82 0.14
N ILE A 44 8.52 17.56 -0.02
CA ILE A 44 9.87 17.02 0.00
C ILE A 44 10.64 17.66 1.16
N GLN A 45 10.96 16.85 2.16
CA GLN A 45 11.77 17.24 3.30
C GLN A 45 13.24 16.90 3.04
N ARG A 46 14.13 17.90 3.15
CA ARG A 46 15.58 17.72 3.07
C ARG A 46 16.18 17.79 4.46
N ILE A 47 16.98 16.79 4.81
CA ILE A 47 17.66 16.69 6.11
C ILE A 47 19.12 16.35 5.82
N ASP A 48 20.03 17.26 6.18
CA ASP A 48 21.46 17.09 5.99
C ASP A 48 22.17 16.99 7.36
N GLY A 49 23.42 16.54 7.36
CA GLY A 49 24.25 16.41 8.56
C GLY A 49 23.95 15.16 9.40
N LEU A 50 23.24 14.18 8.87
CA LEU A 50 23.02 12.91 9.55
C LEU A 50 24.28 12.04 9.52
N PRO A 51 24.60 11.30 10.62
CA PRO A 51 25.66 10.30 10.62
C PRO A 51 25.44 9.25 9.53
N ALA A 52 26.50 8.84 8.83
CA ALA A 52 26.42 7.89 7.72
C ALA A 52 25.73 6.56 8.11
N GLY A 53 25.97 6.05 9.32
CA GLY A 53 25.34 4.81 9.82
C GLY A 53 23.81 4.90 10.02
N GLN A 54 23.25 6.11 10.09
CA GLN A 54 21.80 6.30 10.14
C GLN A 54 21.15 6.31 8.75
N VAL A 55 21.97 6.39 7.71
CA VAL A 55 21.51 6.53 6.32
C VAL A 55 21.60 5.21 5.56
N SER A 56 22.51 4.31 5.96
CA SER A 56 22.76 3.04 5.26
C SER A 56 22.60 1.84 6.19
N PRO A 57 21.74 0.86 5.84
CA PRO A 57 21.59 -0.37 6.62
C PRO A 57 22.87 -1.22 6.58
N SER A 58 23.09 -2.02 7.63
CA SER A 58 24.14 -3.03 7.66
C SER A 58 23.86 -4.20 6.71
N ASP A 59 24.87 -5.04 6.43
CA ASP A 59 24.68 -6.24 5.60
C ASP A 59 23.64 -7.22 6.20
N THR A 60 23.59 -7.33 7.51
CA THR A 60 22.60 -8.14 8.24
C THR A 60 21.19 -7.56 8.04
N ASP A 61 21.05 -6.23 8.14
CA ASP A 61 19.77 -5.55 7.91
C ASP A 61 19.33 -5.70 6.45
N LEU A 62 20.26 -5.62 5.51
CA LEU A 62 19.96 -5.83 4.09
C LEU A 62 19.39 -7.22 3.81
N ALA A 63 19.91 -8.27 4.47
CA ALA A 63 19.36 -9.63 4.33
C ALA A 63 17.91 -9.69 4.85
N ARG A 64 17.64 -9.08 6.00
CA ARG A 64 16.30 -8.99 6.59
C ARG A 64 15.34 -8.18 5.69
N ILE A 65 15.76 -7.03 5.20
CA ILE A 65 15.00 -6.20 4.25
C ILE A 65 14.64 -6.97 2.98
N ARG A 66 15.57 -7.78 2.44
CA ARG A 66 15.29 -8.60 1.25
C ARG A 66 14.24 -9.68 1.54
N ARG A 67 14.34 -10.36 2.69
CA ARG A 67 13.34 -11.34 3.14
C ARG A 67 11.95 -10.70 3.22
N ASP A 68 11.82 -9.58 3.90
CA ASP A 68 10.57 -8.87 4.11
C ASP A 68 9.97 -8.39 2.79
N SER A 69 10.80 -7.83 1.92
CA SER A 69 10.39 -7.42 0.58
C SER A 69 9.88 -8.58 -0.28
N ALA A 70 10.53 -9.76 -0.16
CA ALA A 70 10.10 -10.96 -0.86
C ALA A 70 8.74 -11.47 -0.33
N ALA A 71 8.53 -11.45 0.99
CA ALA A 71 7.26 -11.84 1.62
C ALA A 71 6.11 -10.93 1.16
N ILE A 72 6.30 -9.61 1.21
CA ILE A 72 5.30 -8.63 0.72
C ILE A 72 5.02 -8.84 -0.78
N LYS A 73 6.06 -9.05 -1.58
CA LYS A 73 5.89 -9.30 -3.02
C LYS A 73 5.10 -10.57 -3.27
N LYS A 74 5.37 -11.65 -2.54
CA LYS A 74 4.64 -12.93 -2.62
C LYS A 74 3.16 -12.73 -2.23
N ALA A 75 2.89 -12.06 -1.12
CA ALA A 75 1.54 -11.79 -0.64
C ALA A 75 0.71 -11.00 -1.68
N ARG A 76 1.32 -10.03 -2.36
CA ARG A 76 0.67 -9.24 -3.43
C ARG A 76 0.44 -10.01 -4.73
N GLN A 77 0.96 -11.22 -4.89
CA GLN A 77 0.70 -12.08 -6.06
C GLN A 77 -0.57 -12.91 -5.92
N VAL A 78 -1.15 -12.98 -4.73
CA VAL A 78 -2.46 -13.60 -4.52
C VAL A 78 -3.48 -12.82 -5.33
N LYS A 79 -4.29 -13.55 -6.10
CA LYS A 79 -5.35 -12.96 -6.91
C LYS A 79 -6.67 -13.61 -6.51
N THR A 80 -7.53 -12.81 -5.93
CA THR A 80 -8.93 -13.16 -5.71
C THR A 80 -9.76 -12.54 -6.82
N ASP A 81 -10.49 -13.37 -7.57
CA ASP A 81 -11.27 -12.91 -8.74
C ASP A 81 -12.55 -12.18 -8.33
N THR A 82 -13.02 -12.41 -7.11
CA THR A 82 -14.18 -11.72 -6.56
C THR A 82 -13.78 -10.38 -5.97
N PRO A 83 -14.39 -9.25 -6.35
CA PRO A 83 -14.19 -7.97 -5.70
C PRO A 83 -14.82 -7.99 -4.29
N LEU A 84 -14.00 -7.82 -3.27
CA LEU A 84 -14.43 -7.82 -1.86
C LEU A 84 -14.54 -6.39 -1.30
N PHE A 85 -14.44 -5.41 -2.17
CA PHE A 85 -14.49 -3.97 -1.86
C PHE A 85 -15.76 -3.31 -2.42
N GLU A 86 -16.83 -4.06 -2.61
CA GLU A 86 -18.10 -3.48 -3.03
C GLU A 86 -18.65 -2.55 -1.95
N GLY A 87 -18.99 -1.34 -2.34
CA GLY A 87 -19.40 -0.26 -1.45
C GLY A 87 -18.24 0.66 -1.03
N ASP A 88 -18.52 1.51 -0.05
CA ASP A 88 -17.55 2.51 0.42
C ASP A 88 -16.52 1.91 1.36
N PHE A 89 -15.26 2.33 1.20
CA PHE A 89 -14.22 2.05 2.18
C PHE A 89 -14.45 2.85 3.46
N ILE A 90 -14.18 2.23 4.59
CA ILE A 90 -14.14 2.94 5.88
C ILE A 90 -12.70 3.30 6.25
N TRP A 91 -12.53 4.33 7.07
CA TRP A 91 -11.25 4.59 7.71
C TRP A 91 -10.92 3.46 8.68
N PRO A 92 -9.70 2.89 8.61
CA PRO A 92 -9.32 1.78 9.49
C PRO A 92 -9.22 2.20 10.96
N VAL A 93 -8.88 3.45 11.18
CA VAL A 93 -8.79 4.08 12.51
C VAL A 93 -9.03 5.58 12.37
N THR A 94 -9.55 6.20 13.41
CA THR A 94 -9.67 7.66 13.49
C THR A 94 -8.50 8.24 14.28
N GLY A 95 -7.90 9.32 13.78
CA GLY A 95 -6.77 9.96 14.42
C GLY A 95 -6.24 11.13 13.61
N ILE A 96 -5.16 11.72 14.08
CA ILE A 96 -4.48 12.83 13.39
C ILE A 96 -3.66 12.27 12.23
N ILE A 97 -3.84 12.82 11.02
CA ILE A 97 -2.99 12.46 9.88
C ILE A 97 -1.61 13.10 10.08
N THR A 98 -0.60 12.28 10.30
CA THR A 98 0.80 12.69 10.54
C THR A 98 1.72 12.47 9.33
N GLY A 99 1.30 11.64 8.40
CA GLY A 99 2.00 11.39 7.13
C GLY A 99 1.02 11.29 5.97
N VAL A 100 1.35 11.93 4.86
CA VAL A 100 0.50 11.96 3.66
C VAL A 100 1.13 11.20 2.50
N TYR A 101 0.29 10.60 1.66
CA TYR A 101 0.75 9.92 0.46
C TYR A 101 1.60 10.83 -0.42
N GLY A 102 2.73 10.31 -0.88
CA GLY A 102 3.62 10.97 -1.83
C GLY A 102 4.70 11.85 -1.22
N SER A 103 4.64 12.15 0.08
CA SER A 103 5.73 12.86 0.77
C SER A 103 7.05 12.08 0.66
N GLN A 104 8.18 12.80 0.63
CA GLN A 104 9.49 12.17 0.43
C GLN A 104 10.56 12.86 1.27
N ARG A 105 11.47 12.07 1.82
CA ARG A 105 12.67 12.58 2.49
C ARG A 105 13.89 12.43 1.60
N ILE A 106 14.75 13.44 1.62
CA ILE A 106 16.10 13.42 1.04
C ILE A 106 17.05 13.55 2.22
N LEU A 107 17.85 12.52 2.47
CA LEU A 107 18.78 12.45 3.61
C LEU A 107 20.22 12.55 3.10
N ASN A 108 20.97 13.56 3.55
CA ASN A 108 22.34 13.84 3.07
C ASN A 108 22.45 13.85 1.52
N GLY A 109 21.46 14.45 0.84
CA GLY A 109 21.39 14.47 -0.62
C GLY A 109 20.83 13.20 -1.27
N GLU A 110 20.64 12.10 -0.53
CA GLU A 110 20.08 10.85 -1.06
C GLU A 110 18.55 10.78 -0.92
N ALA A 111 17.86 10.62 -2.02
CA ALA A 111 16.40 10.48 -2.03
C ALA A 111 15.98 9.13 -1.46
N ARG A 112 15.10 9.14 -0.46
CA ARG A 112 14.45 7.94 0.09
C ARG A 112 13.20 7.59 -0.71
N SER A 113 12.70 6.37 -0.54
CA SER A 113 11.43 5.96 -1.13
C SER A 113 10.31 6.92 -0.67
N PRO A 114 9.43 7.34 -1.58
CA PRO A 114 8.27 8.12 -1.19
C PRO A 114 7.37 7.36 -0.22
N HIS A 115 6.69 8.09 0.64
CA HIS A 115 5.63 7.53 1.48
C HIS A 115 4.42 7.15 0.61
N LEU A 116 4.04 5.89 0.58
CA LEU A 116 2.99 5.36 -0.29
C LEU A 116 1.70 5.03 0.48
N GLY A 117 1.49 5.67 1.60
CA GLY A 117 0.33 5.50 2.47
C GLY A 117 -0.08 6.78 3.17
N ALA A 118 -0.95 6.65 4.15
CA ALA A 118 -1.28 7.66 5.13
C ALA A 118 -0.90 7.17 6.52
N ASP A 119 -0.23 8.02 7.31
CA ASP A 119 0.03 7.73 8.71
C ASP A 119 -1.06 8.39 9.56
N ILE A 120 -1.69 7.60 10.40
CA ILE A 120 -2.75 8.02 11.31
C ILE A 120 -2.27 7.78 12.73
N ALA A 121 -2.04 8.85 13.49
CA ALA A 121 -1.67 8.73 14.88
C ALA A 121 -2.89 8.36 15.72
N ALA A 122 -2.76 7.30 16.50
CA ALA A 122 -3.72 6.83 17.50
C ALA A 122 -2.98 6.28 18.69
N ASP A 123 -3.64 6.23 19.86
CA ASP A 123 -3.06 5.66 21.05
C ASP A 123 -2.79 4.16 20.88
N GLU A 124 -1.74 3.65 21.54
CA GLU A 124 -1.45 2.23 21.54
C GLU A 124 -2.62 1.42 22.08
N GLY A 125 -2.96 0.33 21.38
CA GLY A 125 -4.12 -0.49 21.70
C GLY A 125 -5.44 -0.03 21.06
N THR A 126 -5.43 1.09 20.30
CA THR A 126 -6.60 1.51 19.52
C THR A 126 -6.91 0.45 18.45
N PRO A 127 -8.15 -0.09 18.39
CA PRO A 127 -8.51 -1.08 17.39
C PRO A 127 -8.43 -0.53 15.96
N ILE A 128 -7.84 -1.33 15.07
CA ILE A 128 -7.75 -1.05 13.62
C ILE A 128 -8.72 -1.99 12.91
N ARG A 129 -9.59 -1.45 12.07
CA ARG A 129 -10.57 -2.21 11.29
C ARG A 129 -10.09 -2.42 9.85
N ALA A 130 -10.57 -3.51 9.23
CA ALA A 130 -10.45 -3.66 7.79
C ALA A 130 -11.31 -2.61 7.07
N PRO A 131 -10.81 -1.92 6.04
CA PRO A 131 -11.55 -0.86 5.34
C PRO A 131 -12.61 -1.42 4.40
N ALA A 132 -12.51 -2.69 4.05
CA ALA A 132 -13.43 -3.48 3.25
C ALA A 132 -13.25 -4.95 3.64
N ASP A 133 -14.16 -5.80 3.22
CA ASP A 133 -14.03 -7.26 3.38
C ASP A 133 -12.76 -7.75 2.69
N GLY A 134 -12.16 -8.82 3.21
CA GLY A 134 -10.94 -9.34 2.62
C GLY A 134 -10.38 -10.58 3.30
N ARG A 135 -9.29 -11.08 2.73
CA ARG A 135 -8.53 -12.19 3.27
C ARG A 135 -7.13 -11.72 3.66
N VAL A 136 -6.69 -12.08 4.84
CA VAL A 136 -5.31 -11.82 5.29
C VAL A 136 -4.34 -12.65 4.44
N VAL A 137 -3.44 -11.98 3.73
CA VAL A 137 -2.43 -12.63 2.86
C VAL A 137 -1.01 -12.51 3.38
N LEU A 138 -0.83 -11.77 4.46
CA LEU A 138 0.41 -11.68 5.23
C LEU A 138 0.09 -11.19 6.64
N ALA A 139 0.65 -11.85 7.64
CA ALA A 139 0.71 -11.39 9.03
C ALA A 139 2.12 -11.67 9.55
N ASP A 140 2.93 -10.64 9.76
CA ASP A 140 4.33 -10.76 10.20
C ASP A 140 4.59 -9.83 11.39
N ASP A 141 5.15 -10.38 12.46
CA ASP A 141 5.36 -9.67 13.72
C ASP A 141 6.63 -8.80 13.74
N GLU A 142 7.57 -9.01 12.82
CA GLU A 142 8.94 -8.49 12.96
C GLU A 142 9.56 -7.97 11.66
N MET A 143 8.80 -7.33 10.78
CA MET A 143 9.39 -6.72 9.59
C MET A 143 10.32 -5.56 9.95
N PHE A 144 11.44 -5.45 9.25
CA PHE A 144 12.52 -4.51 9.56
C PHE A 144 12.05 -3.04 9.59
N PHE A 145 11.34 -2.60 8.55
CA PHE A 145 10.87 -1.22 8.46
C PHE A 145 9.50 -0.97 9.05
N THR A 146 8.65 -1.96 9.10
CA THR A 146 7.22 -1.80 9.36
C THR A 146 6.75 -2.50 10.64
N GLY A 147 7.67 -3.22 11.32
CA GLY A 147 7.34 -3.94 12.55
C GLY A 147 6.22 -4.95 12.32
N LYS A 148 5.24 -4.97 13.19
CA LYS A 148 4.04 -5.79 12.99
C LYS A 148 3.27 -5.29 11.79
N THR A 149 3.14 -6.17 10.80
CA THR A 149 2.66 -5.84 9.45
C THR A 149 1.56 -6.81 9.02
N LEU A 150 0.48 -6.25 8.48
CA LEU A 150 -0.65 -7.00 7.96
C LEU A 150 -0.94 -6.59 6.52
N LEU A 151 -1.16 -7.56 5.64
CA LEU A 151 -1.70 -7.33 4.29
C LEU A 151 -3.03 -8.04 4.13
N ILE A 152 -4.02 -7.33 3.60
CA ILE A 152 -5.36 -7.85 3.32
C ILE A 152 -5.63 -7.73 1.81
N ASP A 153 -5.93 -8.85 1.17
CA ASP A 153 -6.39 -8.91 -0.22
C ASP A 153 -7.90 -8.68 -0.26
N HIS A 154 -8.31 -7.68 -1.02
CA HIS A 154 -9.70 -7.30 -1.23
C HIS A 154 -10.25 -7.75 -2.60
N GLY A 155 -9.48 -8.56 -3.31
CA GLY A 155 -9.81 -9.00 -4.66
C GLY A 155 -9.35 -8.05 -5.76
N HIS A 156 -9.34 -8.53 -6.99
CA HIS A 156 -8.92 -7.82 -8.19
C HIS A 156 -7.54 -7.14 -8.09
N GLY A 157 -6.65 -7.68 -7.26
CA GLY A 157 -5.30 -7.15 -7.04
C GLY A 157 -5.26 -5.92 -6.11
N LEU A 158 -6.36 -5.58 -5.46
CA LEU A 158 -6.39 -4.54 -4.44
C LEU A 158 -5.96 -5.12 -3.10
N VAL A 159 -4.86 -4.62 -2.55
CA VAL A 159 -4.31 -5.05 -1.27
C VAL A 159 -4.10 -3.84 -0.36
N SER A 160 -4.68 -3.87 0.84
CA SER A 160 -4.36 -2.89 1.89
C SER A 160 -3.20 -3.37 2.75
N VAL A 161 -2.42 -2.41 3.27
CA VAL A 161 -1.23 -2.66 4.08
C VAL A 161 -1.33 -1.87 5.38
N TYR A 162 -1.08 -2.55 6.49
CA TYR A 162 -1.03 -1.95 7.82
C TYR A 162 0.34 -2.22 8.43
N ALA A 163 0.90 -1.22 9.06
CA ALA A 163 2.24 -1.26 9.63
C ALA A 163 2.26 -0.59 11.00
N HIS A 164 3.33 -0.85 11.75
CA HIS A 164 3.60 -0.25 13.07
C HIS A 164 2.52 -0.57 14.12
N MET A 165 1.89 -1.71 14.00
CA MET A 165 0.88 -2.16 14.96
C MET A 165 1.52 -2.71 16.24
N SER A 166 0.82 -2.60 17.36
CA SER A 166 1.25 -3.18 18.65
C SER A 166 0.89 -4.66 18.77
N ALA A 167 -0.20 -5.10 18.11
CA ALA A 167 -0.65 -6.49 18.08
C ALA A 167 -1.27 -6.85 16.73
N LEU A 168 -1.28 -8.13 16.38
CA LEU A 168 -2.02 -8.73 15.28
C LEU A 168 -3.04 -9.70 15.88
N ASP A 169 -4.33 -9.37 15.76
CA ASP A 169 -5.44 -10.20 16.29
C ASP A 169 -5.95 -11.21 15.26
N VAL A 170 -5.31 -11.25 14.09
CA VAL A 170 -5.64 -12.13 12.97
C VAL A 170 -4.39 -12.81 12.43
N VAL A 171 -4.58 -13.95 11.78
CA VAL A 171 -3.49 -14.73 11.19
C VAL A 171 -3.64 -14.80 9.67
N GLU A 172 -2.55 -15.16 8.98
CA GLU A 172 -2.57 -15.40 7.53
C GLU A 172 -3.64 -16.44 7.18
N GLY A 173 -4.41 -16.15 6.12
CA GLY A 173 -5.54 -16.96 5.67
C GLY A 173 -6.87 -16.62 6.33
N ALA A 174 -6.91 -15.83 7.41
CA ALA A 174 -8.15 -15.41 8.04
C ALA A 174 -8.99 -14.52 7.13
N TRP A 175 -10.30 -14.66 7.23
CA TRP A 175 -11.28 -13.74 6.65
C TRP A 175 -11.49 -12.57 7.63
N VAL A 176 -11.58 -11.37 7.09
CA VAL A 176 -11.93 -10.16 7.84
C VAL A 176 -13.09 -9.45 7.15
N ALA A 177 -14.05 -9.03 7.95
CA ALA A 177 -15.15 -8.17 7.51
C ALA A 177 -14.84 -6.71 7.79
N LYS A 178 -15.44 -5.83 7.01
CA LYS A 178 -15.42 -4.37 7.18
C LYS A 178 -16.05 -3.94 8.52
#